data_cc3c2bc316ec1abc05c5734a5b18782d
#
_entry.id   cc3c2bc316ec1abc05c5734a5b18782d
#
_cell.length_a   1.000
_cell.length_b   1.000
_cell.length_c   1.000
_cell.angle_alpha   90.00
_cell.angle_beta   90.00
_cell.angle_gamma   90.00
#
_symmetry.space_group_name_H-M   'P 1'
#
loop_
_entity.id
_entity.type
_entity.pdbx_description
1 polymer ?
#
loop_
_entity_poly.entity_id
_entity_poly.type
_entity_poly.pdbx_seq_one_letter_code
_entity_poly.pdbx_strand_id
1 'polypeptide(L)'
;ICLVFMIFNADFSPIFAQNILPCGTDENLANEILRNPERQEKLFETERSIETYLASNSISSAEQLHLIPVVVHIIYSNQNDNIENAQVYDAISILNEDARRTNPDTSNLRNIFKSVAADLEVEFRLAKKDPNGKCTNGITRTQSNLSLAANNNVKSLIGWDNKKYLNIWVVRSINLSGFSGPGIVLGYAAFPYNNIPGTSDGIVIRHQNFGSIGTA
;
A
#
# COMPACT_ATOMS: atom_id res chain seq x y z
N ILE A 1 49.31 32.60 -39.66
CA ILE A 1 48.12 31.73 -39.45
C ILE A 1 48.04 31.45 -37.96
N CYS A 2 47.11 32.14 -37.29
CA CYS A 2 46.87 31.99 -35.85
C CYS A 2 45.72 31.00 -35.70
N LEU A 3 45.98 29.80 -35.12
CA LEU A 3 44.94 28.79 -34.76
C LEU A 3 44.35 29.16 -33.41
N VAL A 4 43.07 29.55 -33.40
CA VAL A 4 42.30 29.77 -32.16
C VAL A 4 41.73 28.44 -31.77
N PHE A 5 42.21 27.86 -30.65
CA PHE A 5 41.61 26.70 -29.98
C PHE A 5 40.42 27.19 -29.16
N MET A 6 39.18 26.93 -29.61
CA MET A 6 37.98 27.05 -28.77
C MET A 6 37.94 25.85 -27.84
N ILE A 7 38.18 26.08 -26.55
CA ILE A 7 37.93 25.09 -25.50
C ILE A 7 36.42 25.15 -25.16
N PHE A 8 35.66 24.16 -25.62
CA PHE A 8 34.28 23.94 -25.14
C PHE A 8 34.36 23.39 -23.70
N ASN A 9 34.09 24.25 -22.74
CA ASN A 9 33.76 23.78 -21.39
C ASN A 9 32.35 23.19 -21.42
N ALA A 10 32.22 21.86 -21.50
CA ALA A 10 30.99 21.16 -21.25
C ALA A 10 30.78 21.13 -19.73
N ASP A 11 29.92 22.01 -19.24
CA ASP A 11 29.40 21.90 -17.86
C ASP A 11 28.59 20.60 -17.74
N PHE A 12 29.24 19.55 -17.23
CA PHE A 12 28.55 18.36 -16.78
C PHE A 12 27.88 18.70 -15.44
N SER A 13 26.64 19.21 -15.49
CA SER A 13 25.78 19.22 -14.33
C SER A 13 25.46 17.75 -13.98
N PRO A 14 25.78 17.30 -12.77
CA PRO A 14 25.40 15.94 -12.36
C PRO A 14 23.88 15.83 -12.41
N ILE A 15 23.37 14.94 -13.25
CA ILE A 15 21.96 14.56 -13.24
C ILE A 15 21.77 13.75 -11.94
N PHE A 16 21.33 14.41 -10.88
CA PHE A 16 20.83 13.70 -9.72
C PHE A 16 19.53 13.01 -10.15
N ALA A 17 19.58 11.70 -10.30
CA ALA A 17 18.36 10.89 -10.34
C ALA A 17 17.62 11.21 -9.03
N GLN A 18 16.47 11.87 -9.15
CA GLN A 18 15.63 12.14 -7.99
C GLN A 18 15.20 10.79 -7.44
N ASN A 19 15.66 10.44 -6.25
CA ASN A 19 15.11 9.34 -5.48
C ASN A 19 13.69 9.73 -5.08
N ILE A 20 12.74 9.52 -5.97
CA ILE A 20 11.32 9.60 -5.65
C ILE A 20 11.02 8.28 -4.95
N LEU A 21 10.87 8.31 -3.63
CA LEU A 21 10.35 7.19 -2.85
C LEU A 21 8.84 7.37 -2.72
N PRO A 22 8.04 6.84 -3.64
CA PRO A 22 6.58 7.02 -3.60
C PRO A 22 5.91 6.17 -2.50
N CYS A 23 6.61 5.17 -1.95
CA CYS A 23 6.15 4.32 -0.89
C CYS A 23 6.79 4.74 0.45
N GLY A 24 5.96 5.03 1.44
CA GLY A 24 6.40 5.45 2.79
C GLY A 24 6.40 4.30 3.81
N THR A 25 6.42 3.05 3.38
CA THR A 25 6.32 1.89 4.29
C THR A 25 7.55 1.77 5.18
N ASP A 26 8.76 1.97 4.64
CA ASP A 26 10.00 1.84 5.40
C ASP A 26 10.13 2.94 6.45
N GLU A 27 9.78 4.20 6.11
CA GLU A 27 9.76 5.31 7.06
C GLU A 27 8.68 5.11 8.13
N ASN A 28 7.53 4.59 7.75
CA ASN A 28 6.48 4.25 8.72
C ASN A 28 6.97 3.17 9.69
N LEU A 29 7.59 2.10 9.20
CA LEU A 29 8.16 1.02 10.02
C LEU A 29 9.22 1.56 10.97
N ALA A 30 10.18 2.35 10.48
CA ALA A 30 11.22 2.95 11.31
C ALA A 30 10.62 3.80 12.44
N ASN A 31 9.63 4.65 12.14
CA ASN A 31 8.93 5.46 13.12
C ASN A 31 8.15 4.61 14.14
N GLU A 32 7.56 3.51 13.71
CA GLU A 32 6.84 2.60 14.58
C GLU A 32 7.78 1.86 15.54
N ILE A 33 8.94 1.40 15.06
CA ILE A 33 9.98 0.76 15.90
C ILE A 33 10.56 1.76 16.91
N LEU A 34 10.83 3.02 16.50
CA LEU A 34 11.29 4.06 17.40
C LEU A 34 10.31 4.34 18.55
N ARG A 35 9.01 4.30 18.29
CA ARG A 35 7.96 4.52 19.30
C ARG A 35 7.72 3.30 20.19
N ASN A 36 7.91 2.13 19.64
CA ASN A 36 7.72 0.86 20.34
C ASN A 36 8.73 -0.19 19.83
N PRO A 37 9.89 -0.32 20.48
CA PRO A 37 10.94 -1.26 20.08
C PRO A 37 10.50 -2.74 20.03
N GLU A 38 9.46 -3.13 20.78
CA GLU A 38 8.93 -4.51 20.74
C GLU A 38 8.46 -4.91 19.35
N ARG A 39 8.13 -3.95 18.47
CA ARG A 39 7.72 -4.22 17.09
C ARG A 39 8.79 -4.89 16.27
N GLN A 40 10.04 -4.55 16.49
CA GLN A 40 11.15 -5.19 15.81
C GLN A 40 11.23 -6.68 16.15
N GLU A 41 11.11 -7.03 17.42
CA GLU A 41 11.10 -8.44 17.84
C GLU A 41 9.91 -9.20 17.26
N LYS A 42 8.71 -8.58 17.26
CA LYS A 42 7.52 -9.17 16.65
C LYS A 42 7.65 -9.40 15.14
N LEU A 43 8.34 -8.53 14.44
CA LEU A 43 8.65 -8.71 13.02
C LEU A 43 9.54 -9.96 12.84
N PHE A 44 10.62 -10.09 13.60
CA PHE A 44 11.48 -11.27 13.55
C PHE A 44 10.77 -12.57 13.95
N GLU A 45 9.88 -12.52 14.95
CA GLU A 45 9.04 -13.67 15.31
C GLU A 45 8.13 -14.10 14.15
N THR A 46 7.56 -13.13 13.43
CA THR A 46 6.69 -13.39 12.28
C THR A 46 7.49 -14.01 11.14
N GLU A 47 8.66 -13.46 10.80
CA GLU A 47 9.55 -14.01 9.77
C GLU A 47 9.97 -15.45 10.11
N ARG A 48 10.40 -15.69 11.33
CA ARG A 48 10.78 -17.03 11.80
C ARG A 48 9.61 -18.03 11.74
N SER A 49 8.41 -17.56 12.02
CA SER A 49 7.20 -18.40 11.93
C SER A 49 6.91 -18.79 10.47
N ILE A 50 7.09 -17.86 9.54
CA ILE A 50 6.94 -18.11 8.10
C ILE A 50 8.00 -19.13 7.63
N GLU A 51 9.25 -18.93 7.98
CA GLU A 51 10.35 -19.85 7.64
C GLU A 51 10.07 -21.26 8.17
N THR A 52 9.64 -21.37 9.43
CA THR A 52 9.29 -22.65 10.06
C THR A 52 8.14 -23.33 9.33
N TYR A 53 7.11 -22.57 8.97
CA TYR A 53 5.97 -23.07 8.20
C TYR A 53 6.40 -23.61 6.84
N LEU A 54 7.21 -22.83 6.10
CA LEU A 54 7.72 -23.24 4.79
C LEU A 54 8.62 -24.48 4.86
N ALA A 55 9.42 -24.62 5.92
CA ALA A 55 10.27 -25.78 6.11
C ALA A 55 9.50 -27.06 6.49
N SER A 56 8.36 -26.92 7.20
CA SER A 56 7.56 -28.02 7.71
C SER A 56 6.45 -28.49 6.77
N ASN A 57 6.02 -27.65 5.84
CA ASN A 57 4.96 -27.96 4.90
C ASN A 57 5.52 -28.08 3.50
N SER A 58 5.33 -29.24 2.86
CA SER A 58 5.49 -29.36 1.42
C SER A 58 4.47 -28.45 0.77
N ILE A 59 4.90 -27.61 -0.18
CA ILE A 59 4.00 -26.76 -0.96
C ILE A 59 3.00 -27.70 -1.65
N SER A 60 1.78 -27.74 -1.12
CA SER A 60 0.69 -28.47 -1.77
C SER A 60 0.29 -27.67 -3.00
N SER A 61 0.30 -28.30 -4.15
CA SER A 61 -0.19 -27.73 -5.41
C SER A 61 -1.74 -27.71 -5.50
N ALA A 62 -2.44 -27.78 -4.38
CA ALA A 62 -3.89 -27.61 -4.36
C ALA A 62 -4.21 -26.13 -4.59
N GLU A 63 -4.71 -25.82 -5.77
CA GLU A 63 -5.25 -24.51 -6.11
C GLU A 63 -6.40 -24.16 -5.14
N GLN A 64 -6.08 -23.47 -4.06
CA GLN A 64 -7.07 -23.00 -3.11
C GLN A 64 -7.12 -21.48 -3.13
N LEU A 65 -8.17 -20.94 -3.73
CA LEU A 65 -8.42 -19.50 -3.75
C LEU A 65 -8.72 -18.98 -2.33
N HIS A 66 -7.87 -18.06 -1.86
CA HIS A 66 -8.02 -17.40 -0.58
C HIS A 66 -8.77 -16.08 -0.72
N LEU A 67 -9.91 -15.94 -0.03
CA LEU A 67 -10.71 -14.71 -0.04
C LEU A 67 -10.28 -13.78 1.10
N ILE A 68 -9.92 -12.55 0.76
CA ILE A 68 -9.58 -11.50 1.71
C ILE A 68 -10.70 -10.45 1.70
N PRO A 69 -11.48 -10.35 2.80
CA PRO A 69 -12.48 -9.30 2.93
C PRO A 69 -11.80 -7.93 3.09
N VAL A 70 -12.16 -6.97 2.24
CA VAL A 70 -11.61 -5.61 2.23
C VAL A 70 -12.67 -4.62 2.70
N VAL A 71 -12.26 -3.64 3.48
CA VAL A 71 -13.05 -2.43 3.75
C VAL A 71 -12.24 -1.20 3.32
N VAL A 72 -12.89 -0.30 2.58
CA VAL A 72 -12.30 0.96 2.14
C VAL A 72 -12.91 2.10 2.95
N HIS A 73 -12.05 2.79 3.69
CA HIS A 73 -12.40 3.95 4.50
C HIS A 73 -11.99 5.22 3.75
N ILE A 74 -12.94 5.92 3.16
CA ILE A 74 -12.71 7.20 2.48
C ILE A 74 -12.71 8.30 3.54
N ILE A 75 -11.53 8.86 3.82
CA ILE A 75 -11.35 9.99 4.72
C ILE A 75 -11.19 11.24 3.85
N TYR A 76 -12.15 12.12 3.86
CA TYR A 76 -12.20 13.28 2.98
C TYR A 76 -12.33 14.59 3.74
N SER A 77 -11.74 15.67 3.25
CA SER A 77 -11.87 17.01 3.82
C SER A 77 -13.00 17.81 3.16
N ASN A 78 -13.18 17.57 1.86
CA ASN A 78 -14.22 18.22 1.05
C ASN A 78 -14.72 17.25 -0.05
N GLN A 79 -15.70 17.67 -0.85
CA GLN A 79 -16.31 16.78 -1.86
C GLN A 79 -15.36 16.33 -2.97
N ASN A 80 -14.29 17.08 -3.27
CA ASN A 80 -13.37 16.71 -4.35
C ASN A 80 -12.48 15.51 -3.99
N ASP A 81 -12.25 15.27 -2.71
CA ASP A 81 -11.50 14.11 -2.21
C ASP A 81 -12.40 13.00 -1.65
N ASN A 82 -13.74 13.16 -1.76
CA ASN A 82 -14.74 12.15 -1.45
C ASN A 82 -15.03 11.30 -2.68
N ILE A 83 -14.10 10.41 -3.02
CA ILE A 83 -14.14 9.63 -4.26
C ILE A 83 -15.42 8.79 -4.41
N GLU A 84 -15.83 8.57 -5.65
CA GLU A 84 -17.02 7.78 -5.97
C GLU A 84 -16.80 6.27 -5.72
N ASN A 85 -17.88 5.54 -5.49
CA ASN A 85 -17.81 4.08 -5.33
C ASN A 85 -17.24 3.39 -6.58
N ALA A 86 -17.48 3.95 -7.76
CA ALA A 86 -16.94 3.42 -9.02
C ALA A 86 -15.40 3.35 -8.98
N GLN A 87 -14.73 4.38 -8.46
CA GLN A 87 -13.27 4.37 -8.31
C GLN A 87 -12.81 3.30 -7.32
N VAL A 88 -13.56 3.05 -6.25
CA VAL A 88 -13.26 1.95 -5.31
C VAL A 88 -13.39 0.59 -5.98
N TYR A 89 -14.45 0.37 -6.76
CA TYR A 89 -14.64 -0.89 -7.48
C TYR A 89 -13.55 -1.13 -8.52
N ASP A 90 -13.16 -0.09 -9.25
CA ASP A 90 -12.05 -0.13 -10.20
C ASP A 90 -10.74 -0.51 -9.51
N ALA A 91 -10.39 0.13 -8.40
CA ALA A 91 -9.18 -0.18 -7.65
C ALA A 91 -9.13 -1.65 -7.16
N ILE A 92 -10.26 -2.19 -6.68
CA ILE A 92 -10.33 -3.59 -6.25
C ILE A 92 -10.26 -4.55 -7.45
N SER A 93 -10.80 -4.16 -8.62
CA SER A 93 -10.66 -4.95 -9.87
C SER A 93 -9.19 -5.06 -10.27
N ILE A 94 -8.49 -3.93 -10.37
CA ILE A 94 -7.06 -3.87 -10.73
C ILE A 94 -6.21 -4.70 -9.75
N LEU A 95 -6.46 -4.54 -8.44
CA LEU A 95 -5.75 -5.32 -7.41
C LEU A 95 -5.92 -6.83 -7.61
N ASN A 96 -7.12 -7.27 -7.99
CA ASN A 96 -7.38 -8.68 -8.30
C ASN A 96 -6.73 -9.13 -9.61
N GLU A 97 -6.75 -8.31 -10.64
CA GLU A 97 -6.06 -8.61 -11.91
C GLU A 97 -4.57 -8.82 -11.68
N ASP A 98 -3.93 -7.96 -10.88
CA ASP A 98 -2.52 -8.07 -10.53
C ASP A 98 -2.23 -9.30 -9.66
N ALA A 99 -3.04 -9.54 -8.61
CA ALA A 99 -2.88 -10.68 -7.71
C ALA A 99 -3.03 -12.03 -8.44
N ARG A 100 -3.92 -12.10 -9.42
CA ARG A 100 -4.20 -13.29 -10.22
C ARG A 100 -3.41 -13.34 -11.54
N ARG A 101 -2.54 -12.37 -11.78
CA ARG A 101 -1.76 -12.25 -13.02
C ARG A 101 -2.63 -12.30 -14.30
N THR A 102 -3.78 -11.67 -14.26
CA THR A 102 -4.68 -11.52 -15.42
C THR A 102 -4.60 -10.14 -16.08
N ASN A 103 -3.77 -9.25 -15.52
CA ASN A 103 -3.49 -7.92 -16.04
C ASN A 103 -2.88 -7.97 -17.47
N PRO A 104 -3.22 -7.01 -18.36
CA PRO A 104 -2.87 -7.03 -19.79
C PRO A 104 -1.36 -7.06 -20.04
N ASP A 105 -0.54 -6.49 -19.16
CA ASP A 105 0.92 -6.39 -19.29
C ASP A 105 1.68 -7.63 -18.79
N THR A 106 0.99 -8.66 -18.31
CA THR A 106 1.58 -9.96 -17.94
C THR A 106 2.46 -10.55 -19.05
N SER A 107 2.11 -10.29 -20.31
CA SER A 107 2.89 -10.71 -21.49
C SER A 107 4.24 -9.98 -21.61
N ASN A 108 4.38 -8.80 -21.03
CA ASN A 108 5.55 -7.93 -21.11
C ASN A 108 6.62 -8.25 -20.05
N LEU A 109 6.38 -9.30 -19.25
CA LEU A 109 7.31 -9.73 -18.21
C LEU A 109 8.68 -10.07 -18.80
N ARG A 110 9.75 -9.48 -18.25
CA ARG A 110 11.12 -9.78 -18.66
C ARG A 110 11.44 -11.26 -18.45
N ASN A 111 12.17 -11.86 -19.39
CA ASN A 111 12.44 -13.31 -19.41
C ASN A 111 13.04 -13.83 -18.10
N ILE A 112 13.90 -13.04 -17.45
CA ILE A 112 14.55 -13.41 -16.18
C ILE A 112 13.53 -13.67 -15.04
N PHE A 113 12.34 -13.07 -15.08
CA PHE A 113 11.32 -13.24 -14.05
C PHE A 113 10.21 -14.23 -14.41
N LYS A 114 10.20 -14.76 -15.65
CA LYS A 114 9.12 -15.66 -16.10
C LYS A 114 9.03 -16.95 -15.28
N SER A 115 10.17 -17.46 -14.81
CA SER A 115 10.24 -18.70 -14.03
C SER A 115 9.77 -18.57 -12.58
N VAL A 116 9.71 -17.33 -12.07
CA VAL A 116 9.35 -17.05 -10.67
C VAL A 116 8.03 -16.31 -10.54
N ALA A 117 7.44 -15.92 -11.66
CA ALA A 117 6.16 -15.23 -11.67
C ALA A 117 5.02 -16.21 -11.39
N ALA A 118 4.24 -15.94 -10.36
CA ALA A 118 3.15 -16.81 -9.91
C ALA A 118 1.83 -16.04 -9.72
N ASP A 119 0.70 -16.76 -9.85
CA ASP A 119 -0.59 -16.33 -9.33
C ASP A 119 -0.55 -16.43 -7.79
N LEU A 120 -0.98 -15.41 -7.08
CA LEU A 120 -1.00 -15.41 -5.61
C LEU A 120 -2.12 -16.27 -5.03
N GLU A 121 -3.08 -16.73 -5.87
CA GLU A 121 -4.28 -17.47 -5.45
C GLU A 121 -5.12 -16.73 -4.38
N VAL A 122 -5.08 -15.40 -4.43
CA VAL A 122 -5.79 -14.50 -3.52
C VAL A 122 -6.81 -13.69 -4.29
N GLU A 123 -8.00 -13.54 -3.71
CA GLU A 123 -9.05 -12.65 -4.21
C GLU A 123 -9.47 -11.65 -3.13
N PHE A 124 -9.41 -10.37 -3.45
CA PHE A 124 -9.86 -9.28 -2.60
C PHE A 124 -11.33 -8.97 -2.89
N ARG A 125 -12.17 -9.01 -1.87
CA ARG A 125 -13.61 -8.70 -2.00
C ARG A 125 -14.04 -7.66 -1.00
N LEU A 126 -14.78 -6.66 -1.45
CA LEU A 126 -15.40 -5.70 -0.53
C LEU A 126 -16.34 -6.45 0.44
N ALA A 127 -16.20 -6.15 1.72
CA ALA A 127 -16.94 -6.78 2.79
C ALA A 127 -18.46 -6.61 2.60
N LYS A 128 -19.21 -7.67 2.83
CA LYS A 128 -20.68 -7.69 2.76
C LYS A 128 -21.35 -7.59 4.13
N LYS A 129 -20.57 -7.78 5.21
CA LYS A 129 -21.02 -7.59 6.60
C LYS A 129 -20.03 -6.67 7.32
N ASP A 130 -20.55 -5.75 8.10
CA ASP A 130 -19.77 -4.90 8.98
C ASP A 130 -19.35 -5.66 10.27
N PRO A 131 -18.55 -5.09 11.17
CA PRO A 131 -18.16 -5.75 12.43
C PRO A 131 -19.33 -6.13 13.34
N ASN A 132 -20.50 -5.49 13.17
CA ASN A 132 -21.73 -5.78 13.91
C ASN A 132 -22.64 -6.79 13.20
N GLY A 133 -22.20 -7.37 12.07
CA GLY A 133 -22.95 -8.32 11.28
C GLY A 133 -24.03 -7.74 10.37
N LYS A 134 -24.14 -6.40 10.26
CA LYS A 134 -25.08 -5.72 9.36
C LYS A 134 -24.57 -5.73 7.93
N CYS A 135 -25.50 -5.72 6.98
CA CYS A 135 -25.15 -5.61 5.55
C CYS A 135 -24.44 -4.30 5.24
N THR A 136 -23.41 -4.37 4.41
CA THR A 136 -22.60 -3.23 3.95
C THR A 136 -22.15 -3.43 2.51
N ASN A 137 -21.71 -2.37 1.86
CA ASN A 137 -20.98 -2.44 0.59
C ASN A 137 -19.45 -2.44 0.76
N GLY A 138 -18.94 -2.48 2.01
CA GLY A 138 -17.51 -2.48 2.30
C GLY A 138 -16.84 -1.11 2.14
N ILE A 139 -17.61 -0.03 2.02
CA ILE A 139 -17.11 1.34 1.86
C ILE A 139 -17.66 2.21 2.97
N THR A 140 -16.81 2.91 3.69
CA THR A 140 -17.20 3.89 4.71
C THR A 140 -16.69 5.28 4.33
N ARG A 141 -17.34 6.32 4.83
CA ARG A 141 -17.00 7.70 4.54
C ARG A 141 -16.95 8.52 5.82
N THR A 142 -15.82 9.19 6.06
CA THR A 142 -15.61 10.01 7.25
C THR A 142 -15.04 11.37 6.85
N GLN A 143 -15.73 12.44 7.16
CA GLN A 143 -15.22 13.77 6.93
C GLN A 143 -14.25 14.16 8.04
N SER A 144 -13.00 14.50 7.65
CA SER A 144 -11.96 14.91 8.60
C SER A 144 -10.84 15.66 7.90
N ASN A 145 -10.35 16.73 8.52
CA ASN A 145 -9.17 17.46 8.07
C ASN A 145 -7.87 16.65 8.22
N LEU A 146 -7.88 15.55 8.93
CA LEU A 146 -6.73 14.63 8.97
C LEU A 146 -6.37 14.05 7.60
N SER A 147 -7.33 14.05 6.64
CA SER A 147 -7.08 13.68 5.24
C SER A 147 -6.04 14.56 4.53
N LEU A 148 -5.87 15.81 4.97
CA LEU A 148 -4.95 16.78 4.34
C LEU A 148 -3.48 16.54 4.65
N ALA A 149 -3.16 15.78 5.72
CA ALA A 149 -1.82 15.44 6.14
C ALA A 149 -1.84 14.12 6.91
N ALA A 150 -2.34 13.08 6.24
CA ALA A 150 -2.59 11.78 6.85
C ALA A 150 -1.29 11.08 7.26
N ASN A 151 -1.36 10.45 8.40
CA ASN A 151 -0.42 9.45 8.90
C ASN A 151 -1.24 8.38 9.65
N ASN A 152 -0.65 7.63 10.58
CA ASN A 152 -1.39 6.64 11.35
C ASN A 152 -2.56 7.20 12.19
N ASN A 153 -2.69 8.52 12.32
CA ASN A 153 -3.80 9.17 13.02
C ASN A 153 -5.17 8.95 12.34
N VAL A 154 -5.21 8.81 11.01
CA VAL A 154 -6.46 8.55 10.28
C VAL A 154 -7.06 7.19 10.63
N LYS A 155 -6.24 6.24 11.03
CA LYS A 155 -6.67 4.89 11.41
C LYS A 155 -7.50 4.88 12.70
N SER A 156 -7.30 5.88 13.57
CA SER A 156 -8.09 6.04 14.80
C SER A 156 -9.49 6.59 14.58
N LEU A 157 -9.77 7.21 13.41
CA LEU A 157 -11.10 7.72 13.08
C LEU A 157 -12.09 6.60 12.84
N ILE A 158 -11.65 5.58 12.13
CA ILE A 158 -12.43 4.40 11.79
C ILE A 158 -11.46 3.29 11.37
N GLY A 159 -11.72 2.08 11.86
CA GLY A 159 -11.01 0.87 11.46
C GLY A 159 -11.82 -0.34 11.87
N TRP A 160 -11.78 -1.39 11.07
CA TRP A 160 -12.42 -2.66 11.37
C TRP A 160 -11.39 -3.66 11.86
N ASP A 161 -11.83 -4.72 12.53
CA ASP A 161 -10.96 -5.77 13.07
C ASP A 161 -10.02 -6.33 11.99
N ASN A 162 -8.73 -6.02 12.11
CA ASN A 162 -7.70 -6.41 11.13
C ASN A 162 -7.44 -7.93 11.05
N LYS A 163 -7.97 -8.71 12.00
CA LYS A 163 -7.98 -10.18 11.92
C LYS A 163 -9.01 -10.72 10.93
N LYS A 164 -9.97 -9.87 10.52
CA LYS A 164 -11.09 -10.25 9.66
C LYS A 164 -11.16 -9.45 8.37
N TYR A 165 -10.57 -8.26 8.34
CA TYR A 165 -10.68 -7.34 7.22
C TYR A 165 -9.33 -6.70 6.91
N LEU A 166 -8.99 -6.61 5.63
CA LEU A 166 -7.98 -5.70 5.16
C LEU A 166 -8.57 -4.28 5.13
N ASN A 167 -8.04 -3.39 5.98
CA ASN A 167 -8.45 -2.00 6.01
C ASN A 167 -7.62 -1.18 5.01
N ILE A 168 -8.27 -0.38 4.17
CA ILE A 168 -7.64 0.57 3.26
C ILE A 168 -8.19 1.96 3.57
N TRP A 169 -7.34 2.91 3.99
CA TRP A 169 -7.71 4.30 4.20
C TRP A 169 -7.31 5.12 2.98
N VAL A 170 -8.30 5.67 2.28
CA VAL A 170 -8.10 6.56 1.14
C VAL A 170 -8.14 8.00 1.63
N VAL A 171 -7.09 8.77 1.35
CA VAL A 171 -6.86 10.12 1.88
C VAL A 171 -6.44 11.09 0.79
N ARG A 172 -6.51 12.40 1.06
CA ARG A 172 -6.08 13.42 0.11
C ARG A 172 -4.57 13.51 -0.02
N SER A 173 -3.85 13.55 1.10
CA SER A 173 -2.39 13.59 1.09
C SER A 173 -1.83 12.94 2.33
N ILE A 174 -0.56 12.53 2.25
CA ILE A 174 0.14 11.79 3.31
C ILE A 174 1.33 12.62 3.77
N ASN A 175 1.49 12.72 5.09
CA ASN A 175 2.63 13.36 5.74
C ASN A 175 3.19 12.40 6.79
N LEU A 176 4.29 11.74 6.45
CA LEU A 176 5.00 10.84 7.37
C LEU A 176 6.20 11.56 7.97
N SER A 177 6.33 11.47 9.31
CA SER A 177 7.54 11.92 10.01
C SER A 177 8.76 11.15 9.51
N GLY A 178 9.87 11.85 9.28
CA GLY A 178 11.11 11.23 8.79
C GLY A 178 11.22 11.13 7.26
N PHE A 179 10.14 11.38 6.51
CA PHE A 179 10.22 11.53 5.07
C PHE A 179 10.84 12.89 4.74
N SER A 180 12.11 12.91 4.35
CA SER A 180 12.88 14.13 4.05
C SER A 180 13.30 14.24 2.59
N GLY A 181 12.89 13.29 1.74
CA GLY A 181 13.21 13.29 0.31
C GLY A 181 12.41 14.31 -0.50
N PRO A 182 12.90 14.72 -1.66
CA PRO A 182 12.10 15.46 -2.63
C PRO A 182 11.03 14.52 -3.18
N GLY A 183 9.78 14.86 -2.98
CA GLY A 183 8.66 14.06 -3.50
C GLY A 183 7.47 14.01 -2.56
N ILE A 184 6.49 13.22 -2.94
CA ILE A 184 5.26 13.00 -2.19
C ILE A 184 5.10 11.52 -1.90
N VAL A 185 4.68 11.18 -0.69
CA VAL A 185 4.29 9.80 -0.35
C VAL A 185 2.96 9.49 -1.01
N LEU A 186 2.90 8.45 -1.84
CA LEU A 186 1.69 8.01 -2.54
C LEU A 186 0.86 7.06 -1.69
N GLY A 187 1.52 6.24 -0.90
CA GLY A 187 0.91 5.30 0.03
C GLY A 187 1.93 4.66 0.96
N TYR A 188 1.44 4.00 1.99
CA TYR A 188 2.23 3.16 2.88
C TYR A 188 1.35 2.07 3.49
N ALA A 189 1.96 0.97 3.88
CA ALA A 189 1.34 -0.10 4.63
C ALA A 189 1.95 -0.22 6.04
N ALA A 190 1.24 -0.85 6.95
CA ALA A 190 1.81 -1.38 8.17
C ALA A 190 2.14 -2.86 7.98
N PHE A 191 3.25 -3.32 8.58
CA PHE A 191 3.56 -4.74 8.63
C PHE A 191 2.60 -5.45 9.60
N PRO A 192 2.20 -6.70 9.34
CA PRO A 192 1.34 -7.46 10.23
C PRO A 192 2.10 -7.83 11.50
N TYR A 193 1.73 -7.18 12.61
CA TYR A 193 2.25 -7.53 13.93
C TYR A 193 1.18 -8.31 14.68
N ASN A 194 1.50 -9.55 15.05
CA ASN A 194 0.59 -10.34 15.89
C ASN A 194 0.43 -9.70 17.27
N ASN A 195 -0.81 -9.25 17.59
CA ASN A 195 -1.28 -8.88 18.91
C ASN A 195 -0.60 -7.69 19.63
N ILE A 196 0.02 -6.73 18.93
CA ILE A 196 0.44 -5.49 19.58
C ILE A 196 -0.76 -4.53 19.67
N PRO A 197 -1.20 -4.13 20.87
CA PRO A 197 -2.28 -3.15 21.02
C PRO A 197 -1.95 -1.82 20.35
N GLY A 198 -2.94 -1.21 19.69
CA GLY A 198 -2.79 0.10 19.05
C GLY A 198 -2.12 0.08 17.66
N THR A 199 -1.83 -1.09 17.11
CA THR A 199 -1.46 -1.23 15.70
C THR A 199 -2.71 -1.42 14.87
N SER A 200 -2.97 -0.47 13.98
CA SER A 200 -3.98 -0.65 12.93
C SER A 200 -3.24 -1.10 11.68
N ASP A 201 -3.27 -2.39 11.41
CA ASP A 201 -2.77 -2.97 10.18
C ASP A 201 -3.62 -2.49 8.99
N GLY A 202 -2.99 -2.41 7.82
CA GLY A 202 -3.64 -2.00 6.59
C GLY A 202 -2.88 -0.92 5.83
N ILE A 203 -3.53 -0.39 4.81
CA ILE A 203 -2.93 0.48 3.79
C ILE A 203 -3.51 1.90 3.92
N VAL A 204 -2.65 2.91 3.91
CA VAL A 204 -3.05 4.31 3.70
C VAL A 204 -2.56 4.73 2.33
N ILE A 205 -3.46 5.21 1.47
CA ILE A 205 -3.17 5.55 0.09
C ILE A 205 -3.84 6.87 -0.31
N ARG A 206 -3.19 7.64 -1.17
CA ARG A 206 -3.79 8.86 -1.72
C ARG A 206 -4.86 8.50 -2.73
N HIS A 207 -5.96 9.28 -2.72
CA HIS A 207 -7.09 9.07 -3.63
C HIS A 207 -6.70 9.12 -5.12
N GLN A 208 -5.65 9.88 -5.47
CA GLN A 208 -5.12 10.00 -6.83
C GLN A 208 -4.29 8.79 -7.28
N ASN A 209 -4.01 7.85 -6.37
CA ASN A 209 -3.24 6.64 -6.64
C ASN A 209 -4.04 5.37 -6.32
N PHE A 210 -5.37 5.51 -6.23
CA PHE A 210 -6.28 4.43 -5.88
C PHE A 210 -7.25 4.17 -7.03
N GLY A 211 -6.94 3.20 -7.87
CA GLY A 211 -7.65 2.91 -9.11
C GLY A 211 -7.05 3.60 -10.33
N SER A 212 -7.80 3.59 -11.43
CA SER A 212 -7.43 4.18 -12.73
C SER A 212 -8.45 5.20 -13.27
N ILE A 213 -9.54 5.41 -12.56
CA ILE A 213 -10.64 6.33 -12.96
C ILE A 213 -10.92 7.35 -11.84
N GLY A 214 -11.78 8.30 -12.11
CA GLY A 214 -12.21 9.32 -11.15
C GLY A 214 -11.11 10.34 -10.88
N THR A 215 -10.54 10.31 -9.67
CA THR A 215 -9.44 11.21 -9.26
C THR A 215 -8.05 10.61 -9.47
N ALA A 216 -7.99 9.35 -9.87
CA ALA A 216 -6.75 8.62 -10.12
C ALA A 216 -6.08 9.05 -11.44
#